data_3b591b4a7bad7b5ade86f4c32c9b39e8
#
_entry.id   3b591b4a7bad7b5ade86f4c32c9b39e8
#
_cell.length_a   1.000
_cell.length_b   1.000
_cell.length_c   1.000
_cell.angle_alpha   90.00
_cell.angle_beta   90.00
_cell.angle_gamma   90.00
#
_symmetry.space_group_name_H-M   'P 1'
#
loop_
_entity.id
_entity.type
_entity.pdbx_description
1 polymer ?
#
loop_
_entity_poly.entity_id
_entity_poly.type
_entity_poly.pdbx_seq_one_letter_code
_entity_poly.pdbx_strand_id
1 'polypeptide(L)'
;SSLYIHGSGLNYICAKYLHVNLTTADRPCILIGDRHVLYSLSESMKEGTLFIIFSGDSSYDRYKKLAEKIHQMKGILILITTKKDSRLASYCDAVYCVKEDNFMFHDKDINPRIGMLTITQIIIEMYSSAYMLNNK
;
A
#
# COMPACT_ATOMS: atom_id res chain seq x y z
N SER A 1 -14.49 8.12 -2.46
CA SER A 1 -13.70 7.36 -3.44
C SER A 1 -13.33 5.98 -2.90
N SER A 2 -13.19 5.03 -3.81
CA SER A 2 -12.79 3.67 -3.44
C SER A 2 -11.32 3.65 -3.02
N LEU A 3 -11.01 2.82 -2.04
CA LEU A 3 -9.66 2.58 -1.54
C LEU A 3 -9.37 1.09 -1.59
N TYR A 4 -8.31 0.73 -2.31
CA TYR A 4 -7.80 -0.63 -2.36
C TYR A 4 -6.46 -0.70 -1.64
N ILE A 5 -6.30 -1.71 -0.80
CA ILE A 5 -5.06 -1.95 -0.05
C ILE A 5 -4.52 -3.31 -0.45
N HIS A 6 -3.24 -3.37 -0.79
CA HIS A 6 -2.61 -4.60 -1.28
C HIS A 6 -1.29 -4.86 -0.59
N GLY A 7 -1.03 -6.14 -0.38
CA GLY A 7 0.25 -6.70 0.02
C GLY A 7 0.20 -8.22 -0.10
N SER A 8 1.34 -8.86 -0.22
CA SER A 8 1.45 -10.32 -0.25
C SER A 8 2.50 -10.80 0.74
N GLY A 9 2.35 -12.01 1.27
CA GLY A 9 3.26 -12.56 2.28
C GLY A 9 3.25 -11.71 3.56
N LEU A 10 4.42 -11.36 4.08
CA LEU A 10 4.54 -10.48 5.25
C LEU A 10 3.96 -9.09 4.99
N ASN A 11 4.01 -8.61 3.77
CA ASN A 11 3.42 -7.33 3.40
C ASN A 11 1.89 -7.35 3.52
N TYR A 12 1.27 -8.51 3.29
CA TYR A 12 -0.18 -8.68 3.48
C TYR A 12 -0.59 -8.45 4.93
N ILE A 13 0.23 -8.87 5.88
CA ILE A 13 -0.04 -8.66 7.30
C ILE A 13 -0.11 -7.16 7.62
N CYS A 14 0.82 -6.38 7.07
CA CYS A 14 0.81 -4.93 7.22
C CYS A 14 -0.40 -4.29 6.53
N ALA A 15 -0.73 -4.75 5.33
CA ALA A 15 -1.90 -4.29 4.58
C ALA A 15 -3.20 -4.58 5.34
N LYS A 16 -3.31 -5.76 5.92
CA LYS A 16 -4.47 -6.15 6.73
C LYS A 16 -4.59 -5.31 8.00
N TYR A 17 -3.48 -4.99 8.65
CA TYR A 17 -3.46 -4.11 9.80
C TYR A 17 -4.07 -2.74 9.45
N LEU A 18 -3.66 -2.16 8.32
CA LEU A 18 -4.23 -0.90 7.84
C LEU A 18 -5.72 -1.05 7.52
N HIS A 19 -6.09 -2.10 6.80
CA HIS A 19 -7.48 -2.35 6.40
C HIS A 19 -8.42 -2.44 7.59
N VAL A 20 -8.08 -3.25 8.59
CA VAL A 20 -8.91 -3.44 9.77
C VAL A 20 -9.08 -2.13 10.53
N ASN A 21 -7.99 -1.38 10.72
CA ASN A 21 -8.04 -0.12 11.47
C ASN A 21 -8.82 0.97 10.73
N LEU A 22 -8.63 1.12 9.42
CA LEU A 22 -9.38 2.12 8.65
C LEU A 22 -10.87 1.78 8.60
N THR A 23 -11.21 0.51 8.41
CA THR A 23 -12.60 0.05 8.42
C THR A 23 -13.25 0.36 9.76
N THR A 24 -12.56 0.10 10.86
CA THR A 24 -13.04 0.41 12.22
C THR A 24 -13.21 1.93 12.42
N ALA A 25 -12.39 2.73 11.76
CA ALA A 25 -12.45 4.20 11.81
C ALA A 25 -13.38 4.80 10.74
N ASP A 26 -14.36 4.05 10.27
CA ASP A 26 -15.37 4.48 9.28
C ASP A 26 -14.80 4.84 7.90
N ARG A 27 -13.64 4.28 7.55
CA ARG A 27 -13.11 4.41 6.18
C ARG A 27 -13.19 3.07 5.45
N PRO A 28 -14.28 2.80 4.72
CA PRO A 28 -14.40 1.56 3.96
C PRO A 28 -13.26 1.40 2.97
N CYS A 29 -12.70 0.21 2.91
CA CYS A 29 -11.63 -0.12 2.00
C CYS A 29 -11.62 -1.61 1.69
N ILE A 30 -10.98 -1.98 0.60
CA ILE A 30 -10.95 -3.35 0.11
C ILE A 30 -9.52 -3.87 0.16
N LEU A 31 -9.32 -4.97 0.87
CA LEU A 31 -8.03 -5.64 0.97
C LEU A 31 -7.91 -6.71 -0.12
N ILE A 32 -6.88 -6.60 -0.94
CA ILE A 32 -6.61 -7.52 -2.05
C ILE A 32 -5.22 -8.12 -1.85
N GLY A 33 -5.16 -9.44 -1.63
CA GLY A 33 -3.88 -10.15 -1.50
C GLY A 33 -3.28 -10.58 -2.83
N ASP A 34 -4.09 -10.75 -3.86
CA ASP A 34 -3.66 -11.19 -5.17
C ASP A 34 -3.43 -9.99 -6.10
N ARG A 35 -2.19 -9.82 -6.54
CA ARG A 35 -1.79 -8.72 -7.45
C ARG A 35 -2.53 -8.76 -8.78
N HIS A 36 -2.79 -9.95 -9.32
CA HIS A 36 -3.49 -10.09 -10.60
C HIS A 36 -4.95 -9.67 -10.49
N VAL A 37 -5.59 -9.97 -9.37
CA VAL A 37 -6.95 -9.50 -9.09
C VAL A 37 -6.95 -7.97 -9.00
N LEU A 38 -5.99 -7.40 -8.30
CA LEU A 38 -5.87 -5.94 -8.19
C LEU A 38 -5.67 -5.29 -9.56
N TYR A 39 -4.86 -5.89 -10.43
CA TYR A 39 -4.68 -5.40 -11.80
C TYR A 39 -6.00 -5.41 -12.57
N SER A 40 -6.76 -6.50 -12.49
CA SER A 40 -8.05 -6.61 -13.16
C SER A 40 -9.02 -5.52 -12.70
N LEU A 41 -9.05 -5.24 -11.40
CA LEU A 41 -9.87 -4.16 -10.87
C LEU A 41 -9.43 -2.79 -11.35
N SER A 42 -8.12 -2.58 -11.52
CA SER A 42 -7.57 -1.31 -11.99
C SER A 42 -7.97 -0.96 -13.41
N GLU A 43 -8.31 -1.97 -14.23
CA GLU A 43 -8.69 -1.75 -15.63
C GLU A 43 -10.04 -1.02 -15.79
N SER A 44 -10.91 -1.08 -14.79
CA SER A 44 -12.23 -0.46 -14.81
C SER A 44 -12.46 0.53 -13.67
N MET A 45 -11.39 0.96 -13.01
CA MET A 45 -11.52 1.89 -11.90
C MET A 45 -11.94 3.29 -12.35
N LYS A 46 -12.54 4.03 -11.45
CA LYS A 46 -12.85 5.44 -11.65
C LYS A 46 -11.63 6.30 -11.35
N GLU A 47 -11.52 7.44 -12.03
CA GLU A 47 -10.53 8.46 -11.70
C GLU A 47 -10.60 8.82 -10.21
N GLY A 48 -9.44 8.98 -9.59
CA GLY A 48 -9.34 9.31 -8.17
C GLY A 48 -9.42 8.11 -7.23
N THR A 49 -9.57 6.89 -7.76
CA THR A 49 -9.48 5.67 -6.92
C THR A 49 -8.11 5.60 -6.27
N LEU A 50 -8.09 5.31 -4.98
CA LEU A 50 -6.86 5.28 -4.19
C LEU A 50 -6.36 3.85 -4.01
N PHE A 51 -5.06 3.66 -4.25
CA PHE A 51 -4.37 2.40 -4.06
C PHE A 51 -3.23 2.59 -3.07
N ILE A 52 -3.18 1.74 -2.05
CA ILE A 52 -2.06 1.69 -1.10
C ILE A 52 -1.43 0.30 -1.24
N ILE A 53 -0.19 0.26 -1.69
CA ILE A 53 0.55 -0.99 -1.91
C ILE A 53 1.67 -1.11 -0.90
N PHE A 54 1.69 -2.24 -0.20
CA PHE A 54 2.78 -2.62 0.69
C PHE A 54 3.70 -3.57 -0.05
N SER A 55 4.93 -3.17 -0.29
CA SER A 55 5.95 -4.00 -0.93
C SER A 55 7.30 -3.73 -0.29
N GLY A 56 7.84 -4.70 0.45
CA GLY A 56 9.12 -4.54 1.14
C GLY A 56 10.27 -4.24 0.19
N ASP A 57 10.33 -4.93 -0.95
CA ASP A 57 11.41 -4.80 -1.93
C ASP A 57 11.12 -3.83 -3.07
N SER A 58 9.93 -3.24 -3.12
CA SER A 58 9.49 -2.35 -4.23
C SER A 58 9.74 -2.97 -5.60
N SER A 59 9.43 -4.25 -5.78
CA SER A 59 9.72 -4.97 -7.02
C SER A 59 9.10 -4.28 -8.24
N TYR A 60 9.95 -3.63 -9.03
CA TYR A 60 9.52 -2.94 -10.25
C TYR A 60 8.91 -3.91 -11.26
N ASP A 61 9.59 -5.03 -11.49
CA ASP A 61 9.12 -6.03 -12.46
C ASP A 61 7.74 -6.58 -12.10
N ARG A 62 7.49 -6.76 -10.81
CA ARG A 62 6.19 -7.26 -10.31
C ARG A 62 5.09 -6.24 -10.45
N TYR A 63 5.37 -4.96 -10.16
CA TYR A 63 4.33 -3.92 -10.04
C TYR A 63 4.26 -2.94 -11.21
N LYS A 64 5.17 -3.03 -12.18
CA LYS A 64 5.23 -2.10 -13.31
C LYS A 64 3.89 -1.95 -14.05
N LYS A 65 3.28 -3.06 -14.46
CA LYS A 65 2.04 -3.03 -15.23
C LYS A 65 0.89 -2.41 -14.43
N LEU A 66 0.79 -2.78 -13.16
CA LEU A 66 -0.23 -2.22 -12.27
C LEU A 66 -0.04 -0.72 -12.09
N ALA A 67 1.17 -0.28 -11.82
CA ALA A 67 1.48 1.13 -11.62
C ALA A 67 1.20 1.96 -12.88
N GLU A 68 1.58 1.45 -14.05
CA GLU A 68 1.29 2.09 -15.32
C GLU A 68 -0.23 2.22 -15.53
N LYS A 69 -0.99 1.16 -15.24
CA LYS A 69 -2.45 1.17 -15.39
C LYS A 69 -3.11 2.17 -14.46
N ILE A 70 -2.70 2.19 -13.19
CA ILE A 70 -3.22 3.15 -12.22
C ILE A 70 -2.95 4.57 -12.69
N HIS A 71 -1.74 4.83 -13.19
CA HIS A 71 -1.38 6.15 -13.72
C HIS A 71 -2.23 6.53 -14.93
N GLN A 72 -2.39 5.63 -15.90
CA GLN A 72 -3.20 5.85 -17.09
C GLN A 72 -4.66 6.16 -16.77
N MET A 73 -5.21 5.47 -15.77
CA MET A 73 -6.60 5.63 -15.35
C MET A 73 -6.81 6.79 -14.36
N LYS A 74 -5.76 7.56 -14.10
CA LYS A 74 -5.77 8.70 -13.18
C LYS A 74 -6.17 8.31 -11.75
N GLY A 75 -5.75 7.13 -11.33
CA GLY A 75 -5.81 6.71 -9.93
C GLY A 75 -4.70 7.36 -9.11
N ILE A 76 -4.78 7.20 -7.80
CA ILE A 76 -3.77 7.69 -6.86
C ILE A 76 -3.05 6.47 -6.28
N LEU A 77 -1.73 6.44 -6.39
CA LEU A 77 -0.91 5.32 -5.93
C LEU A 77 0.02 5.75 -4.82
N ILE A 78 -0.12 5.08 -3.67
CA ILE A 78 0.77 5.24 -2.52
C ILE A 78 1.51 3.92 -2.30
N LEU A 79 2.82 4.00 -2.20
CA LEU A 79 3.69 2.85 -1.95
C LEU A 79 4.29 2.95 -0.55
N ILE A 80 4.17 1.88 0.23
CA ILE A 80 4.82 1.74 1.53
C ILE A 80 5.86 0.62 1.38
N THR A 81 7.12 0.93 1.63
CA THR A 81 8.23 0.02 1.32
C THR A 81 9.38 0.15 2.31
N THR A 82 10.27 -0.83 2.32
CA THR A 82 11.54 -0.75 3.05
C THR A 82 12.72 -0.49 2.10
N LYS A 83 12.49 -0.52 0.78
CA LYS A 83 13.54 -0.33 -0.22
C LYS A 83 12.95 0.39 -1.43
N LYS A 84 13.31 1.66 -1.59
CA LYS A 84 12.79 2.48 -2.70
C LYS A 84 13.43 2.08 -4.03
N ASP A 85 12.60 1.88 -5.05
CA ASP A 85 13.02 1.77 -6.45
C ASP A 85 12.52 3.01 -7.19
N SER A 86 13.43 3.80 -7.77
CA SER A 86 13.10 5.06 -8.43
C SER A 86 12.19 4.88 -9.65
N ARG A 87 12.28 3.73 -10.34
CA ARG A 87 11.44 3.44 -11.50
C ARG A 87 9.97 3.27 -11.10
N LEU A 88 9.74 2.51 -10.01
CA LEU A 88 8.39 2.34 -9.48
C LEU A 88 7.88 3.62 -8.86
N ALA A 89 8.73 4.32 -8.12
CA ALA A 89 8.40 5.58 -7.47
C ALA A 89 7.92 6.66 -8.45
N SER A 90 8.37 6.62 -9.70
CA SER A 90 7.95 7.59 -10.72
C SER A 90 6.46 7.52 -11.04
N TYR A 91 5.82 6.38 -10.80
CA TYR A 91 4.37 6.22 -10.98
C TYR A 91 3.57 6.49 -9.71
N CYS A 92 4.24 6.69 -8.58
CA CYS A 92 3.57 6.87 -7.30
C CYS A 92 3.34 8.34 -6.99
N ASP A 93 2.18 8.65 -6.41
CA ASP A 93 1.88 9.99 -5.90
C ASP A 93 2.57 10.23 -4.55
N ALA A 94 2.82 9.17 -3.80
CA ALA A 94 3.60 9.22 -2.56
C ALA A 94 4.33 7.90 -2.34
N VAL A 95 5.52 7.97 -1.77
CA VAL A 95 6.30 6.80 -1.35
C VAL A 95 6.75 7.02 0.09
N TYR A 96 6.37 6.10 0.96
CA TYR A 96 6.83 6.06 2.34
C TYR A 96 7.84 4.91 2.47
N CYS A 97 9.11 5.27 2.62
CA CYS A 97 10.19 4.29 2.71
C CYS A 97 10.81 4.32 4.11
N VAL A 98 10.80 3.17 4.77
CA VAL A 98 11.49 2.98 6.05
C VAL A 98 12.55 1.92 5.83
N LYS A 99 13.82 2.31 5.98
CA LYS A 99 14.93 1.36 5.87
C LYS A 99 14.89 0.37 7.02
N GLU A 100 14.96 -0.90 6.68
CA GLU A 100 15.06 -2.02 7.62
C GLU A 100 16.29 -2.84 7.29
N ASP A 101 16.83 -3.51 8.28
CA ASP A 101 17.93 -4.45 8.05
C ASP A 101 17.43 -5.63 7.22
N ASN A 102 18.27 -6.07 6.28
CA ASN A 102 17.98 -7.23 5.47
C ASN A 102 18.20 -8.50 6.29
N PHE A 103 17.20 -9.35 6.36
CA PHE A 103 17.26 -10.62 7.07
C PHE A 103 16.57 -11.71 6.27
N MET A 104 17.35 -12.65 5.73
CA MET A 104 16.84 -13.72 4.88
C MET A 104 17.14 -15.07 5.51
N PHE A 105 16.24 -16.02 5.37
CA PHE A 105 16.43 -17.40 5.79
C PHE A 105 16.29 -18.31 4.58
N HIS A 106 17.41 -18.90 4.12
CA HIS A 106 17.47 -19.73 2.91
C HIS A 106 16.74 -19.06 1.73
N ASP A 107 17.10 -17.81 1.43
CA ASP A 107 16.50 -16.99 0.37
C ASP A 107 14.99 -16.68 0.58
N LYS A 108 14.48 -16.98 1.77
CA LYS A 108 13.10 -16.61 2.13
C LYS A 108 13.08 -15.29 2.85
N ASP A 109 12.11 -14.46 2.49
CA ASP A 109 11.93 -13.14 3.07
C ASP A 109 11.34 -13.26 4.48
N ILE A 110 12.18 -13.05 5.49
CA ILE A 110 11.76 -12.85 6.88
C ILE A 110 12.27 -11.51 7.39
N ASN A 111 12.40 -10.56 6.48
CA ASN A 111 12.86 -9.21 6.81
C ASN A 111 11.87 -8.51 7.77
N PRO A 112 12.39 -7.67 8.68
CA PRO A 112 11.51 -6.94 9.61
C PRO A 112 10.47 -6.07 8.89
N ARG A 113 9.29 -5.99 9.47
CA ARG A 113 8.19 -5.12 8.99
C ARG A 113 7.76 -4.10 10.04
N ILE A 114 8.54 -3.97 11.14
CA ILE A 114 8.19 -3.07 12.25
C ILE A 114 8.12 -1.62 11.76
N GLY A 115 9.06 -1.19 10.91
CA GLY A 115 9.05 0.16 10.35
C GLY A 115 7.83 0.41 9.47
N MET A 116 7.43 -0.56 8.64
CA MET A 116 6.21 -0.46 7.84
C MET A 116 4.97 -0.38 8.72
N LEU A 117 4.92 -1.17 9.80
CA LEU A 117 3.81 -1.12 10.76
C LEU A 117 3.78 0.23 11.50
N THR A 118 4.93 0.80 11.80
CA THR A 118 5.02 2.12 12.44
C THR A 118 4.44 3.22 11.54
N ILE A 119 4.83 3.24 10.26
CA ILE A 119 4.25 4.18 9.29
C ILE A 119 2.74 3.95 9.16
N THR A 120 2.32 2.71 9.10
CA THR A 120 0.90 2.34 9.02
C THR A 120 0.13 2.90 10.20
N GLN A 121 0.68 2.76 11.41
CA GLN A 121 0.07 3.29 12.62
C GLN A 121 -0.05 4.82 12.58
N ILE A 122 0.97 5.50 12.09
CA ILE A 122 0.94 6.96 11.93
C ILE A 122 -0.18 7.38 10.96
N ILE A 123 -0.32 6.68 9.83
CA ILE A 123 -1.39 6.94 8.86
C ILE A 123 -2.76 6.76 9.52
N ILE A 124 -2.95 5.69 10.28
CA ILE A 124 -4.21 5.42 11.00
C ILE A 124 -4.53 6.54 11.97
N GLU A 125 -3.54 6.97 12.76
CA GLU A 125 -3.75 8.02 13.76
C GLU A 125 -4.04 9.36 13.11
N MET A 126 -3.35 9.70 12.03
CA MET A 126 -3.59 10.95 11.29
C MET A 126 -5.00 10.96 10.68
N TYR A 127 -5.40 9.88 10.03
CA TYR A 127 -6.74 9.77 9.46
C TYR A 127 -7.83 9.87 10.53
N SER A 128 -7.69 9.10 11.60
CA SER A 128 -8.68 9.04 12.68
C SER A 128 -8.83 10.39 13.37
N SER A 129 -7.72 11.10 13.61
CA SER A 129 -7.74 12.44 14.21
C SER A 129 -8.42 13.46 13.30
N ALA A 130 -8.12 13.41 11.98
CA ALA A 130 -8.75 14.29 11.00
C ALA A 130 -10.25 14.01 10.90
N TYR A 131 -10.65 12.74 10.87
CA TYR A 131 -12.06 12.34 10.84
C TYR A 131 -12.81 12.88 12.08
N MET A 132 -12.25 12.71 13.27
CA MET A 132 -12.86 13.18 14.51
C MET A 132 -13.00 14.70 14.53
N LEU A 133 -12.02 15.44 14.02
CA LEU A 133 -12.09 16.91 13.93
C LEU A 133 -13.18 17.38 12.99
N ASN A 134 -13.35 16.69 11.85
CA ASN A 134 -14.31 17.09 10.81
C ASN A 134 -15.75 16.62 11.09
N ASN A 135 -15.94 15.68 12.02
CA ASN A 135 -17.24 15.06 12.31
C ASN A 135 -17.69 15.26 13.76
N LYS A 136 -17.20 16.29 14.41
CA LYS A 136 -17.67 16.69 15.74
C LYS A 136 -19.04 17.35 15.70
#